data_1629ad3bf54ce5e6ea3095554d728f8b
#
_entry.id   1629ad3bf54ce5e6ea3095554d728f8b
#
_cell.length_a   1.000
_cell.length_b   1.000
_cell.length_c   1.000
_cell.angle_alpha   90.00
_cell.angle_beta   90.00
_cell.angle_gamma   90.00
#
_symmetry.space_group_name_H-M   'P 1'
#
loop_
_entity.id
_entity.type
_entity.pdbx_description
1 polymer ?
#
loop_
_entity_poly.entity_id
_entity_poly.type
_entity_poly.pdbx_seq_one_letter_code
_entity_poly.pdbx_strand_id
1 'polypeptide(L)'
;MKRLMATAAILVALLGSAHGESVLVGDREASATKPFVAKEVASFDTPWALAFLPDGNMLVTEKPGKIFLVTRNGRKTAVSNVPDVAASGQNGLLDIAVSPNFRSDGKVYVTFVQPSEGGGRLVLIRATLATSPNKAALDEIETIWQQTPAGGGGQPGGIIAFDPKGEHLFLTVGDRMRPKTAQDPDQARGKLLRLNLDGSTPADNPHASEGGVLGQTWTTGHRNPYGLAFAPDGTLWLHEMGPRGGDELNRIEPDRNYGWPIVSNGDNYSGTSIPRHATRPEFAAPVLYWNPVIAPAGLAFYEGSLFPDWRGSAFIGGLAASALVRVTFDEAGGASEADRWDMGARIRDVAVGPDGALWVIEDDDPGRLLRLTPDKG
;
A
#
# COMPACT_ATOMS: atom_id res chain seq x y z
N MET A 1 0.86 47.38 52.01
CA MET A 1 0.99 47.15 50.55
C MET A 1 0.89 45.66 50.29
N LYS A 2 -0.29 45.15 49.89
CA LYS A 2 -0.53 43.74 49.57
C LYS A 2 -0.35 43.59 48.05
N ARG A 3 0.61 42.76 47.62
CA ARG A 3 0.78 42.38 46.21
C ARG A 3 -0.19 41.23 45.90
N LEU A 4 -1.13 41.48 45.01
CA LEU A 4 -1.90 40.40 44.35
C LEU A 4 -1.00 39.75 43.28
N MET A 5 -0.78 38.45 43.41
CA MET A 5 -0.26 37.61 42.32
C MET A 5 -1.47 37.12 41.52
N ALA A 6 -1.52 37.51 40.26
CA ALA A 6 -2.49 37.00 39.32
C ALA A 6 -1.86 35.71 38.66
N THR A 7 -2.49 34.57 38.88
CA THR A 7 -2.14 33.30 38.23
C THR A 7 -2.87 33.26 36.92
N ALA A 8 -2.14 33.36 35.81
CA ALA A 8 -2.68 33.12 34.46
C ALA A 8 -2.79 31.63 34.23
N ALA A 9 -3.99 31.11 34.12
CA ALA A 9 -4.24 29.75 33.66
C ALA A 9 -4.14 29.73 32.12
N ILE A 10 -3.14 29.05 31.59
CA ILE A 10 -3.01 28.77 30.16
C ILE A 10 -3.97 27.63 29.84
N LEU A 11 -5.08 27.95 29.18
CA LEU A 11 -6.01 26.98 28.62
C LEU A 11 -5.38 26.46 27.32
N VAL A 12 -4.75 25.26 27.36
CA VAL A 12 -4.34 24.54 26.16
C VAL A 12 -5.61 23.96 25.54
N ALA A 13 -6.12 24.62 24.52
CA ALA A 13 -7.17 24.07 23.69
C ALA A 13 -6.55 22.92 22.87
N LEU A 14 -6.84 21.68 23.26
CA LEU A 14 -6.65 20.50 22.41
C LEU A 14 -7.61 20.65 21.21
N LEU A 15 -7.11 21.16 20.10
CA LEU A 15 -7.76 21.05 18.80
C LEU A 15 -7.71 19.58 18.40
N GLY A 16 -8.62 18.77 18.94
CA GLY A 16 -8.92 17.47 18.38
C GLY A 16 -9.48 17.71 16.98
N SER A 17 -8.74 17.28 15.95
CA SER A 17 -9.28 17.20 14.59
C SER A 17 -10.53 16.30 14.68
N ALA A 18 -11.71 16.88 14.51
CA ALA A 18 -12.94 16.10 14.38
C ALA A 18 -12.84 15.33 13.04
N HIS A 19 -12.29 14.14 13.09
CA HIS A 19 -12.43 13.19 11.98
C HIS A 19 -13.91 12.84 11.92
N GLY A 20 -14.48 12.87 10.72
CA GLY A 20 -15.84 12.42 10.49
C GLY A 20 -16.04 10.97 10.97
N GLU A 21 -17.27 10.59 11.23
CA GLU A 21 -17.62 9.22 11.60
C GLU A 21 -17.18 8.25 10.48
N SER A 22 -16.56 7.12 10.84
CA SER A 22 -16.14 6.08 9.88
C SER A 22 -17.33 5.58 9.06
N VAL A 23 -17.18 5.55 7.74
CA VAL A 23 -18.23 5.08 6.83
C VAL A 23 -18.14 3.57 6.67
N LEU A 24 -19.22 2.85 7.01
CA LEU A 24 -19.37 1.43 6.70
C LEU A 24 -19.83 1.27 5.25
N VAL A 25 -19.06 0.53 4.46
CA VAL A 25 -19.56 -0.08 3.22
C VAL A 25 -20.01 -1.51 3.56
N GLY A 26 -21.32 -1.71 3.56
CA GLY A 26 -21.92 -3.01 3.81
C GLY A 26 -21.79 -3.96 2.63
N ASP A 27 -22.65 -4.97 2.62
CA ASP A 27 -22.74 -5.88 1.49
C ASP A 27 -23.21 -5.12 0.24
N ARG A 28 -22.35 -5.09 -0.77
CA ARG A 28 -22.60 -4.39 -2.03
C ARG A 28 -22.21 -5.31 -3.18
N GLU A 29 -23.17 -5.56 -4.05
CA GLU A 29 -22.92 -6.32 -5.28
C GLU A 29 -22.06 -5.50 -6.25
N ALA A 30 -21.13 -6.18 -6.92
CA ALA A 30 -20.35 -5.59 -7.98
C ALA A 30 -21.17 -5.51 -9.27
N SER A 31 -21.12 -4.35 -9.95
CA SER A 31 -21.82 -4.13 -11.22
C SER A 31 -21.19 -4.96 -12.34
N ALA A 32 -21.98 -5.72 -13.06
CA ALA A 32 -21.55 -6.39 -14.29
C ALA A 32 -21.35 -5.38 -15.45
N THR A 33 -22.09 -4.25 -15.43
CA THR A 33 -21.94 -3.18 -16.43
C THR A 33 -20.77 -2.29 -16.07
N LYS A 34 -19.83 -2.16 -16.99
CA LYS A 34 -18.58 -1.40 -16.81
C LYS A 34 -18.53 -0.22 -17.80
N PRO A 35 -18.13 0.98 -17.38
CA PRO A 35 -17.95 2.12 -18.26
C PRO A 35 -16.62 2.06 -19.04
N PHE A 36 -15.99 0.90 -19.07
CA PHE A 36 -14.69 0.70 -19.70
C PHE A 36 -14.61 -0.68 -20.39
N VAL A 37 -13.74 -0.74 -21.40
CA VAL A 37 -13.30 -1.98 -22.02
C VAL A 37 -11.98 -2.40 -21.41
N ALA A 38 -11.89 -3.66 -20.98
CA ALA A 38 -10.66 -4.28 -20.49
C ALA A 38 -9.99 -5.07 -21.63
N LYS A 39 -8.78 -4.66 -22.01
CA LYS A 39 -7.99 -5.34 -23.03
C LYS A 39 -6.81 -6.03 -22.38
N GLU A 40 -6.68 -7.35 -22.60
CA GLU A 40 -5.49 -8.10 -22.21
C GLU A 40 -4.26 -7.63 -22.99
N VAL A 41 -3.16 -7.42 -22.28
CA VAL A 41 -1.86 -7.01 -22.84
C VAL A 41 -0.83 -8.11 -22.70
N ALA A 42 -0.80 -8.80 -21.57
CA ALA A 42 0.09 -9.92 -21.28
C ALA A 42 -0.47 -10.77 -20.14
N SER A 43 0.11 -11.94 -19.91
CA SER A 43 -0.18 -12.80 -18.75
C SER A 43 1.10 -13.23 -18.06
N PHE A 44 1.00 -13.56 -16.75
CA PHE A 44 2.11 -13.83 -15.86
C PHE A 44 1.77 -14.96 -14.89
N ASP A 45 2.80 -15.53 -14.28
CA ASP A 45 2.70 -16.54 -13.25
C ASP A 45 2.55 -15.86 -11.85
N THR A 46 1.32 -15.83 -11.35
CA THR A 46 0.99 -15.13 -10.08
C THR A 46 1.59 -13.72 -9.97
N PRO A 47 1.21 -12.77 -10.85
CA PRO A 47 1.76 -11.42 -10.80
C PRO A 47 1.37 -10.70 -9.50
N TRP A 48 2.25 -9.81 -9.02
CA TRP A 48 2.04 -9.17 -7.73
C TRP A 48 2.00 -7.64 -7.78
N ALA A 49 2.90 -7.00 -8.51
CA ALA A 49 2.95 -5.53 -8.63
C ALA A 49 3.27 -5.08 -10.05
N LEU A 50 2.86 -3.85 -10.35
CA LEU A 50 3.04 -3.17 -11.63
C LEU A 50 3.57 -1.76 -11.41
N ALA A 51 4.71 -1.41 -12.03
CA ALA A 51 5.25 -0.05 -12.01
C ALA A 51 5.60 0.45 -13.41
N PHE A 52 5.20 1.68 -13.75
CA PHE A 52 5.54 2.31 -15.03
C PHE A 52 6.91 2.97 -15.01
N LEU A 53 7.69 2.74 -16.05
CA LEU A 53 8.90 3.49 -16.35
C LEU A 53 8.55 4.79 -17.10
N PRO A 54 9.42 5.82 -17.02
CA PRO A 54 9.17 7.11 -17.70
C PRO A 54 9.04 7.05 -19.23
N ASP A 55 9.46 5.95 -19.87
CA ASP A 55 9.30 5.69 -21.31
C ASP A 55 7.97 5.00 -21.64
N GLY A 56 7.19 4.62 -20.60
CA GLY A 56 5.91 3.95 -20.67
C GLY A 56 5.98 2.44 -20.81
N ASN A 57 7.16 1.84 -20.73
CA ASN A 57 7.31 0.43 -20.42
C ASN A 57 6.94 0.18 -18.95
N MET A 58 6.84 -1.07 -18.54
CA MET A 58 6.40 -1.47 -17.23
C MET A 58 7.35 -2.49 -16.63
N LEU A 59 7.46 -2.48 -15.31
CA LEU A 59 8.00 -3.60 -14.56
C LEU A 59 6.84 -4.35 -13.91
N VAL A 60 6.83 -5.67 -14.05
CA VAL A 60 5.85 -6.55 -13.40
C VAL A 60 6.59 -7.59 -12.60
N THR A 61 6.22 -7.72 -11.32
CA THR A 61 6.75 -8.76 -10.44
C THR A 61 5.84 -9.98 -10.46
N GLU A 62 6.44 -11.18 -10.44
CA GLU A 62 5.76 -12.45 -10.17
C GLU A 62 6.15 -12.93 -8.77
N LYS A 63 5.18 -13.28 -7.96
CA LYS A 63 5.38 -13.71 -6.57
C LYS A 63 6.43 -14.81 -6.37
N PRO A 64 6.60 -15.78 -7.29
CA PRO A 64 7.65 -16.80 -7.20
C PRO A 64 9.09 -16.27 -7.29
N GLY A 65 9.32 -15.00 -7.68
CA GLY A 65 10.66 -14.41 -7.71
C GLY A 65 11.15 -14.01 -9.09
N LYS A 66 10.26 -13.60 -10.00
CA LYS A 66 10.66 -13.08 -11.31
C LYS A 66 10.20 -11.62 -11.46
N ILE A 67 10.98 -10.84 -12.20
CA ILE A 67 10.63 -9.52 -12.66
C ILE A 67 10.67 -9.51 -14.18
N PHE A 68 9.70 -8.87 -14.81
CA PHE A 68 9.68 -8.67 -16.25
C PHE A 68 9.66 -7.17 -16.59
N LEU A 69 10.51 -6.79 -17.54
CA LEU A 69 10.34 -5.56 -18.29
C LEU A 69 9.34 -5.83 -19.41
N VAL A 70 8.24 -5.09 -19.42
CA VAL A 70 7.09 -5.30 -20.31
C VAL A 70 6.89 -4.05 -21.15
N THR A 71 6.83 -4.22 -22.46
CA THR A 71 6.52 -3.10 -23.36
C THR A 71 5.01 -2.85 -23.40
N ARG A 72 4.57 -1.67 -23.85
CA ARG A 72 3.15 -1.29 -23.98
C ARG A 72 2.31 -2.27 -24.81
N ASN A 73 2.95 -3.03 -25.71
CA ASN A 73 2.30 -4.06 -26.53
C ASN A 73 2.44 -5.49 -25.97
N GLY A 74 2.89 -5.63 -24.73
CA GLY A 74 2.91 -6.90 -24.00
C GLY A 74 4.16 -7.78 -24.22
N ARG A 75 5.19 -7.32 -24.96
CA ARG A 75 6.44 -8.10 -25.06
C ARG A 75 7.15 -8.08 -23.73
N LYS A 76 7.44 -9.27 -23.21
CA LYS A 76 8.11 -9.50 -21.93
C LYS A 76 9.61 -9.75 -22.14
N THR A 77 10.45 -9.14 -21.31
CA THR A 77 11.88 -9.44 -21.18
C THR A 77 12.15 -9.75 -19.70
N ALA A 78 12.62 -10.94 -19.40
CA ALA A 78 12.97 -11.28 -18.02
C ALA A 78 14.14 -10.43 -17.52
N VAL A 79 14.01 -9.91 -16.30
CA VAL A 79 15.05 -9.18 -15.60
C VAL A 79 15.93 -10.18 -14.87
N SER A 80 17.23 -10.16 -15.10
CA SER A 80 18.21 -11.01 -14.40
C SER A 80 18.65 -10.39 -13.07
N ASN A 81 19.38 -11.17 -12.26
CA ASN A 81 19.90 -10.80 -10.94
C ASN A 81 18.80 -10.48 -9.89
N VAL A 82 17.58 -11.01 -10.06
CA VAL A 82 16.54 -10.91 -9.03
C VAL A 82 16.96 -11.74 -7.83
N PRO A 83 16.91 -11.20 -6.59
CA PRO A 83 17.25 -11.94 -5.38
C PRO A 83 16.38 -13.18 -5.15
N ASP A 84 16.91 -14.18 -4.44
CA ASP A 84 16.14 -15.34 -4.00
C ASP A 84 15.04 -14.94 -3.01
N VAL A 85 13.84 -15.49 -3.21
CA VAL A 85 12.66 -15.19 -2.40
C VAL A 85 12.08 -16.43 -1.72
N ALA A 86 11.51 -16.25 -0.54
CA ALA A 86 10.73 -17.27 0.16
C ALA A 86 9.27 -17.20 -0.30
N ALA A 87 8.96 -17.82 -1.45
CA ALA A 87 7.63 -17.82 -2.03
C ALA A 87 6.75 -18.90 -1.39
N SER A 88 5.94 -18.53 -0.39
CA SER A 88 4.96 -19.43 0.23
C SER A 88 3.78 -18.64 0.83
N GLY A 89 2.56 -19.08 0.59
CA GLY A 89 1.36 -18.37 1.05
C GLY A 89 1.32 -16.92 0.54
N GLN A 90 1.35 -15.95 1.45
CA GLN A 90 1.39 -14.52 1.12
C GLN A 90 2.80 -13.96 0.91
N ASN A 91 3.83 -14.74 1.21
CA ASN A 91 5.22 -14.34 1.04
C ASN A 91 5.69 -14.57 -0.41
N GLY A 92 6.74 -13.85 -0.82
CA GLY A 92 7.34 -13.95 -2.15
C GLY A 92 8.05 -12.67 -2.55
N LEU A 93 8.19 -12.48 -3.85
CA LEU A 93 8.50 -11.18 -4.44
C LEU A 93 7.23 -10.33 -4.40
N LEU A 94 7.34 -9.11 -3.90
CA LEU A 94 6.21 -8.25 -3.61
C LEU A 94 6.22 -7.02 -4.51
N ASP A 95 6.37 -5.84 -3.93
CA ASP A 95 6.25 -4.58 -4.64
C ASP A 95 7.52 -4.18 -5.39
N ILE A 96 7.32 -3.37 -6.43
CA ILE A 96 8.37 -2.73 -7.18
C ILE A 96 7.99 -1.28 -7.46
N ALA A 97 8.86 -0.35 -7.10
CA ALA A 97 8.65 1.07 -7.31
C ALA A 97 9.82 1.69 -8.09
N VAL A 98 9.50 2.59 -9.01
CA VAL A 98 10.47 3.31 -9.83
C VAL A 98 10.89 4.58 -9.09
N SER A 99 12.19 4.83 -8.98
CA SER A 99 12.73 6.04 -8.33
C SER A 99 12.06 7.31 -8.86
N PRO A 100 11.71 8.28 -8.01
CA PRO A 100 11.26 9.59 -8.45
C PRO A 100 12.29 10.27 -9.38
N ASN A 101 13.56 9.92 -9.23
CA ASN A 101 14.68 10.44 -9.99
C ASN A 101 15.16 9.47 -11.09
N PHE A 102 14.36 8.49 -11.49
CA PHE A 102 14.76 7.40 -12.40
C PHE A 102 15.45 7.86 -13.67
N ARG A 103 15.04 9.00 -14.25
CA ARG A 103 15.70 9.55 -15.46
C ARG A 103 17.17 9.88 -15.26
N SER A 104 17.59 10.15 -14.05
CA SER A 104 18.96 10.50 -13.70
C SER A 104 19.72 9.38 -12.98
N ASP A 105 19.02 8.55 -12.18
CA ASP A 105 19.65 7.54 -11.33
C ASP A 105 19.41 6.08 -11.81
N GLY A 106 18.42 5.85 -12.66
CA GLY A 106 18.06 4.52 -13.16
C GLY A 106 17.62 3.54 -12.07
N LYS A 107 17.26 4.02 -10.87
CA LYS A 107 17.04 3.16 -9.72
C LYS A 107 15.61 2.68 -9.60
N VAL A 108 15.48 1.44 -9.12
CA VAL A 108 14.23 0.81 -8.72
C VAL A 108 14.35 0.30 -7.28
N TYR A 109 13.23 0.23 -6.61
CA TYR A 109 13.10 -0.27 -5.23
C TYR A 109 12.23 -1.52 -5.27
N VAL A 110 12.64 -2.57 -4.59
CA VAL A 110 11.94 -3.86 -4.63
C VAL A 110 11.81 -4.41 -3.23
N THR A 111 10.62 -4.86 -2.87
CA THR A 111 10.37 -5.58 -1.63
C THR A 111 10.14 -7.06 -1.88
N PHE A 112 10.62 -7.88 -0.99
CA PHE A 112 10.43 -9.33 -1.03
C PHE A 112 10.63 -9.95 0.34
N VAL A 113 10.16 -11.18 0.49
CA VAL A 113 10.45 -11.97 1.68
C VAL A 113 11.67 -12.84 1.40
N GLN A 114 12.78 -12.53 2.06
CA GLN A 114 14.02 -13.28 1.99
C GLN A 114 13.93 -14.53 2.89
N PRO A 115 14.46 -15.70 2.46
CA PRO A 115 14.60 -16.86 3.33
C PRO A 115 15.37 -16.53 4.60
N SER A 116 14.82 -16.86 5.77
CA SER A 116 15.47 -16.73 7.08
C SER A 116 14.84 -17.66 8.10
N GLU A 117 15.50 -17.85 9.23
CA GLU A 117 14.92 -18.61 10.33
C GLU A 117 13.59 -18.01 10.80
N GLY A 118 12.63 -18.88 11.15
CA GLY A 118 11.33 -18.48 11.67
C GLY A 118 10.33 -17.94 10.65
N GLY A 119 10.50 -18.22 9.33
CA GLY A 119 9.48 -17.97 8.31
C GLY A 119 9.76 -16.82 7.35
N GLY A 120 10.99 -16.38 7.29
CA GLY A 120 11.42 -15.36 6.34
C GLY A 120 11.44 -13.93 6.92
N ARG A 121 12.02 -13.02 6.17
CA ARG A 121 12.26 -11.62 6.54
C ARG A 121 11.81 -10.71 5.40
N LEU A 122 11.00 -9.71 5.66
CA LEU A 122 10.74 -8.67 4.68
C LEU A 122 12.00 -7.83 4.48
N VAL A 123 12.37 -7.61 3.21
CA VAL A 123 13.54 -6.86 2.78
C VAL A 123 13.13 -5.83 1.76
N LEU A 124 13.77 -4.66 1.81
CA LEU A 124 13.73 -3.63 0.79
C LEU A 124 15.12 -3.46 0.20
N ILE A 125 15.24 -3.64 -1.09
CA ILE A 125 16.44 -3.32 -1.86
C ILE A 125 16.25 -2.11 -2.74
N ARG A 126 17.36 -1.45 -3.06
CA ARG A 126 17.51 -0.49 -4.14
C ARG A 126 18.49 -1.06 -5.15
N ALA A 127 18.19 -0.94 -6.44
CA ALA A 127 19.05 -1.45 -7.50
C ALA A 127 19.02 -0.54 -8.72
N THR A 128 20.00 -0.61 -9.57
CA THR A 128 19.99 0.07 -10.89
C THR A 128 19.36 -0.87 -11.92
N LEU A 129 18.35 -0.42 -12.64
CA LEU A 129 17.77 -1.16 -13.76
C LEU A 129 18.58 -0.94 -15.03
N ALA A 130 19.44 -1.88 -15.36
CA ALA A 130 20.19 -1.87 -16.60
C ALA A 130 19.35 -2.48 -17.74
N THR A 131 19.16 -1.74 -18.82
CA THR A 131 18.39 -2.20 -19.99
C THR A 131 19.17 -2.08 -21.28
N SER A 132 19.02 -3.05 -22.17
CA SER A 132 19.51 -3.02 -23.53
C SER A 132 18.51 -3.76 -24.44
N PRO A 133 18.63 -3.73 -25.76
CA PRO A 133 17.76 -4.48 -26.64
C PRO A 133 17.67 -5.95 -26.23
N ASN A 134 16.49 -6.41 -25.81
CA ASN A 134 16.19 -7.78 -25.37
C ASN A 134 16.88 -8.27 -24.06
N LYS A 135 17.46 -7.38 -23.26
CA LYS A 135 18.04 -7.73 -21.96
C LYS A 135 17.66 -6.69 -20.91
N ALA A 136 17.41 -7.16 -19.71
CA ALA A 136 17.23 -6.34 -18.51
C ALA A 136 17.87 -7.02 -17.32
N ALA A 137 18.45 -6.27 -16.41
CA ALA A 137 19.12 -6.78 -15.20
C ALA A 137 18.95 -5.78 -14.04
N LEU A 138 18.98 -6.30 -12.82
CA LEU A 138 19.22 -5.50 -11.63
C LEU A 138 20.72 -5.49 -11.34
N ASP A 139 21.33 -4.32 -11.41
CA ASP A 139 22.73 -4.12 -11.06
C ASP A 139 22.85 -3.28 -9.78
N GLU A 140 24.02 -3.26 -9.16
CA GLU A 140 24.28 -2.47 -7.94
C GLU A 140 23.22 -2.68 -6.85
N ILE A 141 22.86 -3.93 -6.61
CA ILE A 141 21.82 -4.29 -5.63
C ILE A 141 22.30 -3.99 -4.22
N GLU A 142 21.56 -3.15 -3.52
CA GLU A 142 21.82 -2.75 -2.15
C GLU A 142 20.61 -3.05 -1.27
N THR A 143 20.82 -3.77 -0.15
CA THR A 143 19.79 -3.90 0.89
C THR A 143 19.79 -2.64 1.73
N ILE A 144 18.77 -1.80 1.57
CA ILE A 144 18.64 -0.53 2.28
C ILE A 144 17.79 -0.62 3.54
N TRP A 145 16.97 -1.68 3.66
CA TRP A 145 16.20 -1.95 4.87
C TRP A 145 15.87 -3.44 4.98
N GLN A 146 15.76 -3.94 6.21
CA GLN A 146 15.31 -5.29 6.49
C GLN A 146 14.54 -5.36 7.81
N GLN A 147 13.49 -6.17 7.83
CA GLN A 147 12.67 -6.40 9.03
C GLN A 147 13.51 -6.94 10.19
N THR A 148 13.40 -6.29 11.34
CA THR A 148 14.00 -6.72 12.61
C THR A 148 12.92 -6.80 13.70
N PRO A 149 12.85 -7.89 14.48
CA PRO A 149 13.53 -9.17 14.26
C PRO A 149 12.98 -9.91 13.03
N ALA A 150 13.78 -10.82 12.46
CA ALA A 150 13.36 -11.69 11.37
C ALA A 150 12.22 -12.64 11.79
N GLY A 151 11.67 -13.37 10.83
CA GLY A 151 10.62 -14.37 11.03
C GLY A 151 9.21 -13.78 10.92
N GLY A 152 8.28 -14.70 10.78
CA GLY A 152 6.85 -14.44 10.60
C GLY A 152 6.22 -15.28 9.50
N GLY A 153 4.90 -15.45 9.57
CA GLY A 153 4.10 -16.16 8.58
C GLY A 153 3.78 -15.31 7.34
N GLY A 154 2.51 -15.17 7.02
CA GLY A 154 1.99 -14.26 5.98
C GLY A 154 2.00 -12.80 6.40
N GLN A 155 1.10 -12.02 5.80
CA GLN A 155 0.86 -10.60 6.11
C GLN A 155 2.15 -9.77 6.08
N PRO A 156 2.89 -9.75 4.95
CA PRO A 156 4.16 -9.04 4.87
C PRO A 156 3.99 -7.52 4.77
N GLY A 157 2.88 -7.00 4.26
CA GLY A 157 2.84 -5.63 3.74
C GLY A 157 3.80 -5.52 2.55
N GLY A 158 4.76 -4.61 2.63
CA GLY A 158 5.83 -4.48 1.63
C GLY A 158 5.54 -3.48 0.53
N ILE A 159 4.51 -2.64 0.66
CA ILE A 159 4.17 -1.61 -0.33
C ILE A 159 5.08 -0.40 -0.14
N ILE A 160 5.54 0.18 -1.26
CA ILE A 160 6.41 1.34 -1.33
C ILE A 160 5.64 2.52 -1.92
N ALA A 161 5.71 3.68 -1.28
CA ALA A 161 5.28 4.95 -1.86
C ALA A 161 6.35 6.01 -1.65
N PHE A 162 6.54 6.88 -2.64
CA PHE A 162 7.41 8.06 -2.49
C PHE A 162 6.56 9.28 -2.15
N ASP A 163 7.09 10.17 -1.32
CA ASP A 163 6.44 11.45 -1.07
C ASP A 163 6.37 12.29 -2.37
N PRO A 164 5.44 13.28 -2.45
CA PRO A 164 5.28 14.09 -3.66
C PRO A 164 6.52 14.90 -4.07
N LYS A 165 7.46 15.09 -3.14
CA LYS A 165 8.75 15.77 -3.43
C LYS A 165 9.81 14.80 -3.94
N GLY A 166 9.61 13.49 -3.78
CA GLY A 166 10.59 12.46 -4.12
C GLY A 166 11.80 12.44 -3.19
N GLU A 167 11.66 12.94 -1.97
CA GLU A 167 12.75 13.02 -0.98
C GLU A 167 12.76 11.81 -0.03
N HIS A 168 11.59 11.22 0.23
CA HIS A 168 11.42 10.11 1.16
C HIS A 168 10.61 8.99 0.55
N LEU A 169 10.84 7.78 1.05
CA LEU A 169 10.01 6.62 0.79
C LEU A 169 9.25 6.20 2.05
N PHE A 170 8.05 5.68 1.85
CA PHE A 170 7.22 5.05 2.86
C PHE A 170 7.15 3.56 2.58
N LEU A 171 7.29 2.74 3.62
CA LEU A 171 7.27 1.29 3.53
C LEU A 171 6.26 0.70 4.51
N THR A 172 5.29 -0.04 4.00
CA THR A 172 4.37 -0.78 4.86
C THR A 172 5.00 -2.08 5.35
N VAL A 173 4.82 -2.39 6.63
CA VAL A 173 5.21 -3.66 7.23
C VAL A 173 4.01 -4.27 7.94
N GLY A 174 3.55 -5.40 7.46
CA GLY A 174 2.45 -6.11 8.09
C GLY A 174 2.83 -6.76 9.42
N ASP A 175 1.85 -7.25 10.17
CA ASP A 175 2.06 -7.84 11.50
C ASP A 175 2.76 -9.22 11.46
N ARG A 176 2.94 -9.79 10.27
CA ARG A 176 3.62 -11.07 10.04
C ARG A 176 2.97 -12.25 10.78
N MET A 177 1.64 -12.24 10.96
CA MET A 177 0.86 -13.19 11.76
C MET A 177 1.25 -13.17 13.25
N ARG A 178 1.74 -12.03 13.73
CA ARG A 178 2.10 -11.77 15.14
C ARG A 178 1.42 -10.49 15.64
N PRO A 179 0.09 -10.49 15.78
CA PRO A 179 -0.70 -9.27 15.92
C PRO A 179 -0.24 -8.36 17.09
N LYS A 180 0.15 -8.91 18.23
CA LYS A 180 0.61 -8.12 19.37
C LYS A 180 1.82 -7.23 19.07
N THR A 181 2.64 -7.60 18.08
CA THR A 181 3.84 -6.84 17.73
C THR A 181 3.53 -5.54 16.99
N ALA A 182 2.29 -5.36 16.49
CA ALA A 182 1.87 -4.10 15.91
C ALA A 182 1.87 -2.93 16.92
N GLN A 183 1.81 -3.24 18.21
CA GLN A 183 1.87 -2.28 19.32
C GLN A 183 3.25 -2.18 20.00
N ASP A 184 4.22 -3.00 19.56
CA ASP A 184 5.56 -3.02 20.14
C ASP A 184 6.46 -1.99 19.39
N PRO A 185 7.00 -0.96 20.08
CA PRO A 185 7.81 0.08 19.42
C PRO A 185 9.17 -0.44 18.91
N ASP A 186 9.65 -1.56 19.46
CA ASP A 186 10.96 -2.12 19.11
C ASP A 186 10.90 -3.06 17.90
N GLN A 187 9.71 -3.28 17.31
CA GLN A 187 9.49 -4.18 16.19
C GLN A 187 8.86 -3.45 15.00
N ALA A 188 9.40 -3.69 13.81
CA ALA A 188 8.87 -3.09 12.58
C ALA A 188 7.50 -3.65 12.14
N ARG A 189 7.07 -4.78 12.72
CA ARG A 189 5.81 -5.44 12.37
C ARG A 189 4.60 -4.58 12.73
N GLY A 190 3.64 -4.47 11.81
CA GLY A 190 2.44 -3.67 11.98
C GLY A 190 2.71 -2.17 11.99
N LYS A 191 3.66 -1.71 11.18
CA LYS A 191 4.10 -0.31 11.08
C LYS A 191 4.02 0.21 9.64
N LEU A 192 3.84 1.50 9.53
CA LEU A 192 4.27 2.26 8.36
C LEU A 192 5.59 2.95 8.73
N LEU A 193 6.61 2.77 7.93
CA LEU A 193 7.91 3.41 8.10
C LEU A 193 8.08 4.57 7.12
N ARG A 194 8.79 5.63 7.52
CA ARG A 194 9.26 6.69 6.64
C ARG A 194 10.79 6.69 6.66
N LEU A 195 11.39 6.59 5.49
CA LEU A 195 12.83 6.43 5.28
C LEU A 195 13.34 7.44 4.23
N ASN A 196 14.60 7.81 4.32
CA ASN A 196 15.30 8.43 3.21
C ASN A 196 15.44 7.43 2.04
N LEU A 197 15.75 7.90 0.84
CA LEU A 197 15.90 7.05 -0.35
C LEU A 197 17.05 6.02 -0.25
N ASP A 198 17.94 6.18 0.72
CA ASP A 198 19.02 5.23 1.04
C ASP A 198 18.68 4.29 2.21
N GLY A 199 17.47 4.35 2.74
CA GLY A 199 16.99 3.54 3.85
C GLY A 199 17.34 4.09 5.24
N SER A 200 18.09 5.17 5.34
CA SER A 200 18.40 5.82 6.62
C SER A 200 17.17 6.51 7.22
N THR A 201 17.21 6.80 8.51
CA THR A 201 16.15 7.48 9.24
C THR A 201 16.14 8.97 8.93
N PRO A 202 15.03 9.56 8.43
CA PRO A 202 14.89 11.02 8.30
C PRO A 202 14.96 11.71 9.66
N ALA A 203 15.70 12.83 9.72
CA ALA A 203 15.92 13.55 10.98
C ALA A 203 14.66 14.23 11.52
N ASP A 204 13.66 14.43 10.69
CA ASP A 204 12.36 15.03 10.99
C ASP A 204 11.24 14.00 11.22
N ASN A 205 11.56 12.71 11.35
CA ASN A 205 10.60 11.72 11.82
C ASN A 205 10.18 12.00 13.27
N PRO A 206 8.95 11.67 13.68
CA PRO A 206 8.43 11.95 15.03
C PRO A 206 9.35 11.48 16.16
N HIS A 207 10.01 10.34 15.98
CA HIS A 207 10.87 9.70 16.98
C HIS A 207 12.31 9.51 16.48
N ALA A 208 12.80 10.37 15.57
CA ALA A 208 14.13 10.24 14.96
C ALA A 208 15.26 10.13 16.01
N SER A 209 15.16 10.86 17.12
CA SER A 209 16.18 10.87 18.19
C SER A 209 16.26 9.55 18.97
N GLU A 210 15.21 8.73 18.95
CA GLU A 210 15.16 7.44 19.64
C GLU A 210 15.98 6.37 18.90
N GLY A 211 16.17 6.55 17.58
CA GLY A 211 16.86 5.60 16.72
C GLY A 211 16.13 4.28 16.54
N GLY A 212 16.82 3.29 15.94
CA GLY A 212 16.28 1.97 15.74
C GLY A 212 14.98 1.95 14.93
N VAL A 213 14.10 0.99 15.22
CA VAL A 213 12.79 0.86 14.56
C VAL A 213 11.89 2.05 14.88
N LEU A 214 11.86 2.49 16.13
CA LEU A 214 11.01 3.61 16.57
C LEU A 214 11.34 4.89 15.80
N GLY A 215 12.63 5.19 15.59
CA GLY A 215 13.06 6.34 14.80
C GLY A 215 12.59 6.31 13.35
N GLN A 216 12.40 5.13 12.78
CA GLN A 216 11.90 4.94 11.41
C GLN A 216 10.36 4.92 11.32
N THR A 217 9.68 4.68 12.46
CA THR A 217 8.23 4.52 12.51
C THR A 217 7.51 5.83 12.23
N TRP A 218 6.59 5.80 11.27
CA TRP A 218 5.68 6.88 10.95
C TRP A 218 4.31 6.69 11.63
N THR A 219 3.77 5.45 11.56
CA THR A 219 2.52 5.07 12.25
C THR A 219 2.58 3.63 12.75
N THR A 220 1.73 3.29 13.70
CA THR A 220 1.66 1.97 14.33
C THR A 220 0.25 1.38 14.26
N GLY A 221 0.10 0.10 14.62
CA GLY A 221 -1.21 -0.52 14.78
C GLY A 221 -1.85 -0.95 13.46
N HIS A 222 -1.04 -1.44 12.52
CA HIS A 222 -1.48 -1.98 11.24
C HIS A 222 -1.45 -3.52 11.21
N ARG A 223 -2.37 -4.13 10.45
CA ARG A 223 -2.44 -5.57 10.30
C ARG A 223 -1.73 -6.07 9.04
N ASN A 224 -2.26 -5.76 7.88
CA ASN A 224 -1.72 -6.19 6.59
C ASN A 224 -2.02 -5.15 5.51
N PRO A 225 -1.24 -4.08 5.46
CA PRO A 225 -1.43 -3.00 4.50
C PRO A 225 -0.87 -3.39 3.12
N TYR A 226 -1.77 -3.52 2.13
CA TYR A 226 -1.47 -3.82 0.73
C TYR A 226 -1.84 -2.70 -0.24
N GLY A 227 -2.04 -1.48 0.25
CA GLY A 227 -2.16 -0.29 -0.56
C GLY A 227 -1.65 0.93 0.17
N LEU A 228 -0.86 1.74 -0.51
CA LEU A 228 -0.26 2.97 0.01
C LEU A 228 -0.07 3.94 -1.16
N ALA A 229 -0.68 5.11 -1.11
CA ALA A 229 -0.52 6.11 -2.15
C ALA A 229 -0.77 7.52 -1.61
N PHE A 230 -0.07 8.49 -2.20
CA PHE A 230 -0.39 9.90 -2.01
C PHE A 230 -1.51 10.33 -2.96
N ALA A 231 -2.52 10.99 -2.40
CA ALA A 231 -3.53 11.68 -3.19
C ALA A 231 -2.94 12.94 -3.84
N PRO A 232 -3.60 13.52 -4.86
CA PRO A 232 -3.12 14.74 -5.54
C PRO A 232 -2.93 15.94 -4.63
N ASP A 233 -3.65 16.01 -3.51
CA ASP A 233 -3.53 17.06 -2.49
C ASP A 233 -2.36 16.85 -1.52
N GLY A 234 -1.59 15.75 -1.69
CA GLY A 234 -0.48 15.36 -0.83
C GLY A 234 -0.86 14.55 0.41
N THR A 235 -2.13 14.22 0.60
CA THR A 235 -2.58 13.33 1.69
C THR A 235 -2.14 11.90 1.44
N LEU A 236 -1.53 11.26 2.43
CA LEU A 236 -1.16 9.85 2.36
C LEU A 236 -2.33 8.96 2.79
N TRP A 237 -2.66 8.00 1.95
CA TRP A 237 -3.70 7.02 2.19
C TRP A 237 -3.13 5.62 2.22
N LEU A 238 -3.67 4.80 3.11
CA LEU A 238 -3.32 3.40 3.29
C LEU A 238 -4.60 2.58 3.40
N HIS A 239 -4.68 1.47 2.68
CA HIS A 239 -5.69 0.47 2.99
C HIS A 239 -5.06 -0.81 3.49
N GLU A 240 -5.81 -1.53 4.31
CA GLU A 240 -5.37 -2.78 4.90
C GLU A 240 -6.48 -3.80 5.04
N MET A 241 -6.10 -5.07 5.05
CA MET A 241 -7.01 -6.18 5.26
C MET A 241 -7.28 -6.37 6.74
N GLY A 242 -8.55 -6.35 7.12
CA GLY A 242 -9.04 -6.77 8.43
C GLY A 242 -8.98 -8.29 8.61
N PRO A 243 -9.36 -8.80 9.79
CA PRO A 243 -9.46 -10.25 10.01
C PRO A 243 -10.74 -10.83 9.37
N ARG A 244 -11.83 -10.89 10.08
CA ARG A 244 -13.15 -11.31 9.58
C ARG A 244 -14.05 -10.08 9.49
N GLY A 245 -14.09 -9.41 8.35
CA GLY A 245 -14.63 -8.08 8.16
C GLY A 245 -13.62 -7.00 8.55
N GLY A 246 -14.01 -5.74 8.36
CA GLY A 246 -13.23 -4.58 8.80
C GLY A 246 -11.94 -4.35 8.01
N ASP A 247 -11.95 -4.59 6.70
CA ASP A 247 -10.95 -4.00 5.81
C ASP A 247 -11.07 -2.48 5.88
N GLU A 248 -9.98 -1.76 5.85
CA GLU A 248 -9.93 -0.34 6.20
C GLU A 248 -9.29 0.51 5.12
N LEU A 249 -9.80 1.73 4.92
CA LEU A 249 -9.11 2.82 4.23
C LEU A 249 -8.82 3.92 5.24
N ASN A 250 -7.55 4.16 5.46
CA ASN A 250 -7.00 5.02 6.49
C ASN A 250 -6.38 6.27 5.87
N ARG A 251 -6.74 7.46 6.37
CA ARG A 251 -5.98 8.69 6.17
C ARG A 251 -4.79 8.67 7.12
N ILE A 252 -3.59 8.76 6.58
CA ILE A 252 -2.37 8.62 7.39
C ILE A 252 -1.89 9.96 7.91
N GLU A 253 -1.75 10.03 9.23
CA GLU A 253 -1.16 11.16 9.97
C GLU A 253 0.06 10.66 10.76
N PRO A 254 1.14 11.45 10.85
CA PRO A 254 2.34 11.05 11.58
C PRO A 254 2.03 10.78 13.05
N ASP A 255 2.78 9.84 13.64
CA ASP A 255 2.73 9.47 15.06
C ASP A 255 1.35 8.94 15.54
N ARG A 256 0.48 8.50 14.61
CA ARG A 256 -0.82 7.92 14.98
C ARG A 256 -0.75 6.40 15.13
N ASN A 257 -1.59 5.90 16.03
CA ASN A 257 -1.80 4.47 16.23
C ASN A 257 -3.19 4.07 15.68
N TYR A 258 -3.21 3.17 14.69
CA TYR A 258 -4.44 2.70 14.00
C TYR A 258 -5.08 1.50 14.70
N GLY A 259 -4.52 1.06 15.81
CA GLY A 259 -5.19 0.28 16.86
C GLY A 259 -5.10 -1.23 16.74
N TRP A 260 -4.70 -1.83 15.60
CA TRP A 260 -4.54 -3.28 15.51
C TRP A 260 -3.51 -3.80 16.52
N PRO A 261 -3.77 -4.91 17.26
CA PRO A 261 -4.97 -5.75 17.29
C PRO A 261 -5.94 -5.40 18.44
N ILE A 262 -5.81 -4.23 19.06
CA ILE A 262 -6.61 -3.81 20.22
C ILE A 262 -8.02 -3.40 19.78
N VAL A 263 -8.13 -2.77 18.61
CA VAL A 263 -9.40 -2.41 17.97
C VAL A 263 -9.42 -2.88 16.52
N SER A 264 -10.61 -3.14 16.00
CA SER A 264 -10.88 -3.40 14.59
C SER A 264 -12.38 -3.33 14.32
N ASN A 265 -12.80 -2.95 13.12
CA ASN A 265 -14.19 -3.04 12.69
C ASN A 265 -14.59 -4.45 12.19
N GLY A 266 -13.64 -5.41 12.22
CA GLY A 266 -13.87 -6.84 12.02
C GLY A 266 -13.81 -7.64 13.32
N ASP A 267 -14.00 -8.94 13.23
CA ASP A 267 -13.93 -9.89 14.34
C ASP A 267 -12.78 -10.89 14.16
N ASN A 268 -12.35 -11.55 15.22
CA ASN A 268 -11.38 -12.63 15.12
C ASN A 268 -11.95 -13.79 14.28
N TYR A 269 -11.08 -14.55 13.63
CA TYR A 269 -11.48 -15.77 12.89
C TYR A 269 -12.15 -16.82 13.79
N SER A 270 -11.87 -16.80 15.11
CA SER A 270 -12.56 -17.63 16.11
C SER A 270 -14.03 -17.21 16.33
N GLY A 271 -14.44 -16.07 15.83
CA GLY A 271 -15.76 -15.46 16.06
C GLY A 271 -15.82 -14.60 17.33
N THR A 272 -14.74 -14.45 18.07
CA THR A 272 -14.70 -13.51 19.19
C THR A 272 -14.59 -12.08 18.69
N SER A 273 -15.38 -11.19 19.27
CA SER A 273 -15.37 -9.76 18.90
C SER A 273 -14.07 -9.07 19.30
N ILE A 274 -13.65 -8.13 18.44
CA ILE A 274 -12.61 -7.14 18.75
C ILE A 274 -13.33 -5.81 19.07
N PRO A 275 -12.88 -5.02 20.06
CA PRO A 275 -13.45 -3.70 20.32
C PRO A 275 -13.48 -2.84 19.04
N ARG A 276 -14.57 -2.11 18.81
CA ARG A 276 -14.73 -1.24 17.64
C ARG A 276 -14.01 0.10 17.87
N HIS A 277 -13.53 0.74 16.81
CA HIS A 277 -12.89 2.06 16.87
C HIS A 277 -13.76 3.09 17.60
N ALA A 278 -15.08 3.10 17.35
CA ALA A 278 -16.03 4.00 18.02
C ALA A 278 -16.01 3.89 19.57
N THR A 279 -15.52 2.78 20.13
CA THR A 279 -15.43 2.56 21.59
C THR A 279 -14.03 2.90 22.17
N ARG A 280 -13.07 3.22 21.32
CA ARG A 280 -11.66 3.43 21.67
C ARG A 280 -11.10 4.65 20.89
N PRO A 281 -11.51 5.87 21.25
CA PRO A 281 -11.17 7.09 20.50
C PRO A 281 -9.69 7.50 20.57
N GLU A 282 -8.91 6.87 21.40
CA GLU A 282 -7.44 7.04 21.44
C GLU A 282 -6.73 6.46 20.22
N PHE A 283 -7.37 5.56 19.48
CA PHE A 283 -6.87 5.02 18.21
C PHE A 283 -7.46 5.78 17.02
N ALA A 284 -6.65 5.97 15.98
CA ALA A 284 -7.13 6.55 14.74
C ALA A 284 -8.12 5.57 14.06
N ALA A 285 -9.32 6.07 13.82
CA ALA A 285 -10.34 5.28 13.12
C ALA A 285 -10.17 5.38 11.59
N PRO A 286 -10.49 4.33 10.83
CA PRO A 286 -10.52 4.40 9.38
C PRO A 286 -11.57 5.41 8.90
N VAL A 287 -11.32 6.06 7.77
CA VAL A 287 -12.31 6.93 7.12
C VAL A 287 -13.44 6.10 6.52
N LEU A 288 -13.09 4.95 5.95
CA LEU A 288 -14.03 4.01 5.35
C LEU A 288 -13.60 2.58 5.67
N TYR A 289 -14.56 1.69 5.92
CA TYR A 289 -14.28 0.27 6.13
C TYR A 289 -15.33 -0.63 5.48
N TRP A 290 -14.90 -1.85 5.13
CA TRP A 290 -15.75 -2.86 4.47
C TRP A 290 -16.07 -4.02 5.41
N ASN A 291 -17.37 -4.33 5.49
CA ASN A 291 -17.85 -5.54 6.15
C ASN A 291 -19.14 -6.02 5.45
N PRO A 292 -19.07 -7.09 4.64
CA PRO A 292 -17.98 -8.09 4.51
C PRO A 292 -16.71 -7.54 3.83
N VAL A 293 -15.61 -8.30 3.96
CA VAL A 293 -14.31 -7.98 3.37
C VAL A 293 -14.34 -7.90 1.85
N ILE A 294 -13.57 -6.99 1.27
CA ILE A 294 -13.21 -6.99 -0.15
C ILE A 294 -11.80 -7.57 -0.38
N ALA A 295 -11.01 -7.71 0.68
CA ALA A 295 -9.57 -8.01 0.68
C ALA A 295 -8.81 -7.06 -0.27
N PRO A 296 -8.66 -5.77 0.11
CA PRO A 296 -8.12 -4.73 -0.77
C PRO A 296 -6.64 -4.98 -1.10
N ALA A 297 -6.27 -4.70 -2.36
CA ALA A 297 -4.90 -4.80 -2.85
C ALA A 297 -4.66 -3.79 -3.98
N GLY A 298 -3.47 -3.18 -4.00
CA GLY A 298 -3.16 -2.08 -4.89
C GLY A 298 -3.98 -0.82 -4.58
N LEU A 299 -3.38 0.34 -4.73
CA LEU A 299 -4.02 1.64 -4.53
C LEU A 299 -3.43 2.66 -5.48
N ALA A 300 -4.25 3.24 -6.33
CA ALA A 300 -3.84 4.30 -7.24
C ALA A 300 -4.86 5.44 -7.27
N PHE A 301 -4.39 6.68 -7.17
CA PHE A 301 -5.21 7.85 -7.44
C PHE A 301 -5.22 8.17 -8.93
N TYR A 302 -6.39 8.44 -9.47
CA TYR A 302 -6.54 8.70 -10.88
C TYR A 302 -6.37 10.19 -11.21
N GLU A 303 -5.34 10.50 -12.00
CA GLU A 303 -5.05 11.84 -12.54
C GLU A 303 -5.04 11.86 -14.09
N GLY A 304 -5.43 10.74 -14.68
CA GLY A 304 -5.42 10.57 -16.13
C GLY A 304 -6.46 11.44 -16.85
N SER A 305 -6.38 11.45 -18.18
CA SER A 305 -7.28 12.22 -19.03
C SER A 305 -8.36 11.40 -19.75
N LEU A 306 -8.24 10.07 -19.75
CA LEU A 306 -9.20 9.20 -20.44
C LEU A 306 -10.56 9.12 -19.74
N PHE A 307 -10.58 9.24 -18.42
CA PHE A 307 -11.79 9.23 -17.60
C PHE A 307 -11.86 10.53 -16.78
N PRO A 308 -12.26 11.66 -17.37
CA PRO A 308 -12.21 12.97 -16.69
C PRO A 308 -12.97 13.01 -15.36
N ASP A 309 -14.11 12.32 -15.28
CA ASP A 309 -14.97 12.26 -14.08
C ASP A 309 -14.38 11.40 -12.95
N TRP A 310 -13.26 10.73 -13.21
CA TRP A 310 -12.59 9.91 -12.20
C TRP A 310 -11.41 10.60 -11.52
N ARG A 311 -11.06 11.80 -11.96
CA ARG A 311 -9.93 12.53 -11.38
C ARG A 311 -10.12 12.73 -9.88
N GLY A 312 -9.05 12.52 -9.12
CA GLY A 312 -9.06 12.56 -7.67
C GLY A 312 -9.67 11.33 -6.99
N SER A 313 -10.29 10.39 -7.74
CA SER A 313 -10.76 9.12 -7.16
C SER A 313 -9.59 8.16 -6.91
N ALA A 314 -9.69 7.37 -5.85
CA ALA A 314 -8.83 6.21 -5.63
C ALA A 314 -9.42 4.95 -6.26
N PHE A 315 -8.56 4.11 -6.81
CA PHE A 315 -8.89 2.79 -7.34
C PHE A 315 -8.20 1.72 -6.53
N ILE A 316 -8.96 0.69 -6.15
CA ILE A 316 -8.53 -0.41 -5.27
C ILE A 316 -8.93 -1.73 -5.91
N GLY A 317 -8.00 -2.67 -6.00
CA GLY A 317 -8.32 -4.05 -6.36
C GLY A 317 -8.96 -4.79 -5.20
N GLY A 318 -10.02 -5.54 -5.46
CA GLY A 318 -10.67 -6.44 -4.50
C GLY A 318 -10.31 -7.89 -4.79
N LEU A 319 -9.55 -8.52 -3.91
CA LEU A 319 -9.19 -9.93 -4.06
C LEU A 319 -10.37 -10.84 -3.71
N ALA A 320 -11.04 -10.60 -2.59
CA ALA A 320 -12.21 -11.39 -2.18
C ALA A 320 -13.46 -11.00 -2.98
N ALA A 321 -13.59 -9.71 -3.30
CA ALA A 321 -14.71 -9.20 -4.08
C ALA A 321 -14.58 -9.50 -5.58
N SER A 322 -13.42 -9.93 -6.09
CA SER A 322 -13.13 -10.11 -7.52
C SER A 322 -13.52 -8.87 -8.35
N ALA A 323 -13.23 -7.70 -7.83
CA ALA A 323 -13.75 -6.43 -8.33
C ALA A 323 -12.68 -5.34 -8.42
N LEU A 324 -12.95 -4.33 -9.23
CA LEU A 324 -12.30 -3.02 -9.17
C LEU A 324 -13.24 -2.06 -8.43
N VAL A 325 -12.71 -1.42 -7.37
CA VAL A 325 -13.45 -0.49 -6.51
C VAL A 325 -12.97 0.93 -6.75
N ARG A 326 -13.89 1.89 -6.92
CA ARG A 326 -13.60 3.31 -6.98
C ARG A 326 -14.12 4.00 -5.72
N VAL A 327 -13.23 4.76 -5.08
CA VAL A 327 -13.54 5.57 -3.90
C VAL A 327 -13.39 7.05 -4.26
N THR A 328 -14.38 7.85 -3.87
CA THR A 328 -14.37 9.31 -4.00
C THR A 328 -14.19 9.96 -2.63
N PHE A 329 -13.68 11.18 -2.64
CA PHE A 329 -13.39 11.95 -1.43
C PHE A 329 -14.14 13.28 -1.47
N ASP A 330 -14.56 13.76 -0.32
CA ASP A 330 -15.16 15.09 -0.17
C ASP A 330 -14.16 16.10 0.39
N GLU A 331 -14.53 17.37 0.36
CA GLU A 331 -13.70 18.49 0.84
C GLU A 331 -13.42 18.42 2.36
N ALA A 332 -14.24 17.69 3.11
CA ALA A 332 -14.05 17.49 4.55
C ALA A 332 -13.10 16.33 4.87
N GLY A 333 -12.61 15.60 3.83
CA GLY A 333 -11.74 14.43 3.98
C GLY A 333 -12.49 13.13 4.25
N GLY A 334 -13.82 13.12 4.06
CA GLY A 334 -14.64 11.91 4.05
C GLY A 334 -14.40 11.10 2.76
N ALA A 335 -14.69 9.79 2.81
CA ALA A 335 -14.56 8.89 1.67
C ALA A 335 -15.83 8.08 1.47
N SER A 336 -16.15 7.76 0.21
CA SER A 336 -17.30 6.95 -0.15
C SER A 336 -16.94 5.99 -1.29
N GLU A 337 -17.38 4.74 -1.19
CA GLU A 337 -17.29 3.82 -2.31
C GLU A 337 -18.33 4.23 -3.37
N ALA A 338 -17.84 4.84 -4.45
CA ALA A 338 -18.68 5.30 -5.54
C ALA A 338 -19.11 4.14 -6.44
N ASP A 339 -18.16 3.31 -6.84
CA ASP A 339 -18.41 2.19 -7.76
C ASP A 339 -17.66 0.93 -7.33
N ARG A 340 -18.26 -0.21 -7.72
CA ARG A 340 -17.64 -1.53 -7.65
C ARG A 340 -18.01 -2.30 -8.91
N TRP A 341 -17.01 -2.66 -9.73
CA TRP A 341 -17.21 -3.40 -10.98
C TRP A 341 -16.70 -4.82 -10.85
N ASP A 342 -17.55 -5.78 -11.22
CA ASP A 342 -17.16 -7.19 -11.30
C ASP A 342 -16.10 -7.37 -12.39
N MET A 343 -14.92 -7.83 -12.00
CA MET A 343 -13.84 -8.11 -12.93
C MET A 343 -13.78 -9.59 -13.34
N GLY A 344 -14.59 -10.44 -12.71
CA GLY A 344 -14.58 -11.89 -12.91
C GLY A 344 -13.30 -12.58 -12.43
N ALA A 345 -12.40 -11.81 -11.78
CA ALA A 345 -11.11 -12.28 -11.27
C ALA A 345 -10.67 -11.41 -10.08
N ARG A 346 -9.83 -11.96 -9.24
CA ARG A 346 -9.19 -11.27 -8.12
C ARG A 346 -8.24 -10.21 -8.68
N ILE A 347 -8.37 -8.95 -8.28
CA ILE A 347 -7.49 -7.86 -8.72
C ILE A 347 -6.42 -7.60 -7.66
N ARG A 348 -5.14 -7.80 -8.08
CA ARG A 348 -3.97 -7.71 -7.19
C ARG A 348 -3.38 -6.32 -7.11
N ASP A 349 -3.31 -5.60 -8.24
CA ASP A 349 -2.72 -4.28 -8.26
C ASP A 349 -3.39 -3.41 -9.30
N VAL A 350 -3.30 -2.09 -9.08
CA VAL A 350 -3.91 -1.06 -9.93
C VAL A 350 -2.89 0.06 -10.14
N ALA A 351 -2.71 0.48 -11.38
CA ALA A 351 -1.84 1.61 -11.72
C ALA A 351 -2.48 2.52 -12.77
N VAL A 352 -2.08 3.78 -12.81
CA VAL A 352 -2.43 4.72 -13.87
C VAL A 352 -1.27 4.81 -14.85
N GLY A 353 -1.53 4.45 -16.11
CA GLY A 353 -0.52 4.52 -17.15
C GLY A 353 -0.27 5.97 -17.62
N PRO A 354 0.90 6.26 -18.21
CA PRO A 354 1.23 7.58 -18.71
C PRO A 354 0.33 8.03 -19.88
N ASP A 355 -0.42 7.11 -20.45
CA ASP A 355 -1.44 7.35 -21.48
C ASP A 355 -2.84 7.67 -20.87
N GLY A 356 -2.94 7.73 -19.56
CA GLY A 356 -4.17 7.98 -18.80
C GLY A 356 -5.11 6.79 -18.69
N ALA A 357 -4.72 5.60 -19.18
CA ALA A 357 -5.49 4.38 -18.95
C ALA A 357 -5.28 3.87 -17.53
N LEU A 358 -6.29 3.20 -16.97
CA LEU A 358 -6.09 2.35 -15.81
C LEU A 358 -5.53 0.99 -16.25
N TRP A 359 -4.64 0.46 -15.44
CA TRP A 359 -4.06 -0.84 -15.64
C TRP A 359 -4.25 -1.66 -14.37
N VAL A 360 -4.60 -2.92 -14.54
CA VAL A 360 -4.79 -3.85 -13.43
C VAL A 360 -4.10 -5.17 -13.72
N ILE A 361 -3.65 -5.84 -12.67
CA ILE A 361 -3.17 -7.22 -12.76
C ILE A 361 -4.06 -8.12 -11.90
N GLU A 362 -4.30 -9.33 -12.41
CA GLU A 362 -5.10 -10.35 -11.74
C GLU A 362 -4.23 -11.21 -10.82
N ASP A 363 -4.79 -11.66 -9.70
CA ASP A 363 -4.17 -12.58 -8.75
C ASP A 363 -4.55 -14.02 -9.12
N ASP A 364 -3.95 -14.53 -10.18
CA ASP A 364 -4.22 -15.87 -10.71
C ASP A 364 -2.94 -16.49 -11.34
N ASP A 365 -3.01 -17.73 -11.74
CA ASP A 365 -1.98 -18.46 -12.47
C ASP A 365 -2.60 -19.18 -13.70
N PRO A 366 -2.50 -18.60 -14.92
CA PRO A 366 -1.90 -17.29 -15.22
C PRO A 366 -2.80 -16.10 -14.84
N GLY A 367 -2.20 -15.05 -14.28
CA GLY A 367 -2.85 -13.75 -14.04
C GLY A 367 -2.64 -12.79 -15.22
N ARG A 368 -3.69 -12.10 -15.63
CA ARG A 368 -3.64 -11.20 -16.78
C ARG A 368 -3.24 -9.79 -16.37
N LEU A 369 -2.52 -9.10 -17.24
CA LEU A 369 -2.34 -7.66 -17.24
C LEU A 369 -3.37 -7.05 -18.19
N LEU A 370 -4.27 -6.24 -17.65
CA LEU A 370 -5.36 -5.62 -18.38
C LEU A 370 -5.17 -4.11 -18.47
N ARG A 371 -5.41 -3.54 -19.66
CA ARG A 371 -5.50 -2.11 -19.91
C ARG A 371 -6.96 -1.70 -20.04
N LEU A 372 -7.41 -0.77 -19.18
CA LEU A 372 -8.79 -0.29 -19.14
C LEU A 372 -8.89 1.07 -19.83
N THR A 373 -9.80 1.18 -20.80
CA THR A 373 -10.08 2.42 -21.54
C THR A 373 -11.58 2.66 -21.59
N PRO A 374 -12.04 3.91 -21.74
CA PRO A 374 -13.46 4.19 -21.85
C PRO A 374 -14.14 3.32 -22.89
N ASP A 375 -15.30 2.78 -22.54
CA ASP A 375 -16.22 2.21 -23.53
C ASP A 375 -16.80 3.39 -24.35
N LYS A 376 -16.62 3.35 -25.64
CA LYS A 376 -17.08 4.42 -26.54
C LYS A 376 -18.47 4.18 -27.12
N GLY A 377 -19.12 3.04 -26.69
CA GLY A 377 -20.43 2.65 -27.17
C GLY A 377 -20.42 2.11 -28.59
#